data_d2a1382a7ab6a5561658fe4fe2f0a1e6
#
_entry.id   d2a1382a7ab6a5561658fe4fe2f0a1e6
#
_cell.length_a   1.000
_cell.length_b   1.000
_cell.length_c   1.000
_cell.angle_alpha   90.00
_cell.angle_beta   90.00
_cell.angle_gamma   90.00
#
_symmetry.space_group_name_H-M   'P 1'
#
loop_
_entity.id
_entity.type
_entity.pdbx_description
1 polymer ?
#
loop_
_entity_poly.entity_id
_entity_poly.type
_entity_poly.pdbx_seq_one_letter_code
_entity_poly.pdbx_strand_id
1 'polypeptide(L)'
;MASIHKSFGKWRVQIRRKGFPTLTEHFKSKKEADAFASITESKMITGRYIDTNEAKNFLFSDALDRFEQEEADAGRKSIRQLRSQLKMLRLTNLAQMTVLNIKPKDLIAYKNKRIKEVKVTSYHKDHNLLHRLFQVIMIDWAIHLPLGNPMKLVPKPKSKVSDARERRLEGNEEELLLKDLNKTSYETAIVVMLALETGMRRGEIMNIKLKHIDTKKQQLSIPTTKTGRPRDIPLSEKAFEAVVKRIIFIRHGHVVIETKGDNITYLDNFVTRPEMKDDSLFSYSPDSISRAYSRACKRQGIENLTFHDLRHEATSRLFEYGLDIMEVSHITGHKDLKMLKRYTHLKPINIANKINSFRDNK
;
A
#
# COMPACT_ATOMS: atom_id res chain seq x y z
N MET A 1 0.43 49.44 19.79
CA MET A 1 -0.55 49.73 20.84
C MET A 1 -1.94 49.32 20.37
N ALA A 2 -2.71 48.75 21.25
CA ALA A 2 -4.10 48.41 20.99
C ALA A 2 -4.97 49.66 20.97
N SER A 3 -5.89 49.79 20.00
CA SER A 3 -6.96 50.79 20.03
C SER A 3 -8.29 50.05 20.26
N ILE A 4 -9.10 50.58 21.20
CA ILE A 4 -10.37 49.98 21.57
C ILE A 4 -11.46 51.06 21.45
N HIS A 5 -12.45 50.84 20.63
CA HIS A 5 -13.56 51.74 20.42
C HIS A 5 -14.86 50.99 20.16
N LYS A 6 -15.99 51.62 20.47
CA LYS A 6 -17.32 51.05 20.24
C LYS A 6 -17.71 51.27 18.76
N SER A 7 -18.10 50.20 18.08
CA SER A 7 -18.52 50.21 16.68
C SER A 7 -19.71 49.27 16.48
N PHE A 8 -20.84 49.76 15.95
CA PHE A 8 -22.05 48.97 15.69
C PHE A 8 -22.52 48.10 16.86
N GLY A 9 -22.54 48.67 18.08
CA GLY A 9 -22.98 47.97 19.29
C GLY A 9 -21.97 47.00 19.90
N LYS A 10 -20.82 46.79 19.29
CA LYS A 10 -19.73 45.93 19.77
C LYS A 10 -18.47 46.74 20.05
N TRP A 11 -17.59 46.19 20.88
CA TRP A 11 -16.29 46.77 21.18
C TRP A 11 -15.27 46.20 20.16
N ARG A 12 -14.75 47.08 19.29
CA ARG A 12 -13.70 46.72 18.30
C ARG A 12 -12.35 46.96 18.94
N VAL A 13 -11.51 45.90 18.93
CA VAL A 13 -10.10 45.97 19.32
C VAL A 13 -9.28 45.90 18.06
N GLN A 14 -8.34 46.83 17.89
CA GLN A 14 -7.36 46.78 16.82
C GLN A 14 -5.94 46.87 17.42
N ILE A 15 -5.13 45.84 17.20
CA ILE A 15 -3.76 45.79 17.69
C ILE A 15 -2.81 45.91 16.49
N ARG A 16 -1.99 46.94 16.52
CA ARG A 16 -0.94 47.17 15.51
C ARG A 16 0.40 47.18 16.20
N ARG A 17 1.31 46.27 15.81
CA ARG A 17 2.67 46.20 16.33
C ARG A 17 3.63 45.86 15.19
N LYS A 18 4.79 46.56 15.14
CA LYS A 18 5.83 46.30 14.15
C LYS A 18 6.30 44.83 14.24
N GLY A 19 6.33 44.14 13.12
CA GLY A 19 6.70 42.72 13.03
C GLY A 19 5.55 41.73 13.23
N PHE A 20 4.31 42.21 13.44
CA PHE A 20 3.13 41.37 13.59
C PHE A 20 2.01 41.83 12.65
N PRO A 21 1.12 40.93 12.19
CA PRO A 21 -0.05 41.32 11.42
C PRO A 21 -1.00 42.15 12.28
N THR A 22 -1.73 43.07 11.63
CA THR A 22 -2.77 43.83 12.31
C THR A 22 -3.91 42.94 12.70
N LEU A 23 -4.20 42.87 14.00
CA LEU A 23 -5.33 42.11 14.53
C LEU A 23 -6.52 43.00 14.74
N THR A 24 -7.71 42.53 14.34
CA THR A 24 -8.99 43.20 14.60
C THR A 24 -9.98 42.15 15.11
N GLU A 25 -10.53 42.37 16.32
CA GLU A 25 -11.54 41.50 16.90
C GLU A 25 -12.67 42.33 17.52
N HIS A 26 -13.85 41.69 17.66
CA HIS A 26 -15.04 42.36 18.17
C HIS A 26 -15.61 41.65 19.39
N PHE A 27 -15.90 42.39 20.46
CA PHE A 27 -16.36 41.84 21.74
C PHE A 27 -17.70 42.46 22.17
N LYS A 28 -18.44 41.74 22.98
CA LYS A 28 -19.74 42.22 23.53
C LYS A 28 -19.53 43.22 24.65
N SER A 29 -18.47 43.09 25.43
CA SER A 29 -18.17 43.99 26.56
C SER A 29 -16.80 44.63 26.42
N LYS A 30 -16.64 45.83 27.01
CA LYS A 30 -15.38 46.55 27.10
C LYS A 30 -14.35 45.74 27.88
N LYS A 31 -14.75 45.09 28.97
CA LYS A 31 -13.89 44.26 29.82
C LYS A 31 -13.22 43.12 29.03
N GLU A 32 -13.98 42.44 28.16
CA GLU A 32 -13.45 41.39 27.30
C GLU A 32 -12.47 41.95 26.28
N ALA A 33 -12.77 43.12 25.70
CA ALA A 33 -11.93 43.80 24.76
C ALA A 33 -10.58 44.22 25.37
N ASP A 34 -10.60 44.82 26.58
CA ASP A 34 -9.40 45.21 27.31
C ASP A 34 -8.54 43.99 27.70
N ALA A 35 -9.18 42.92 28.19
CA ALA A 35 -8.50 41.68 28.55
C ALA A 35 -7.82 41.03 27.32
N PHE A 36 -8.53 40.96 26.18
CA PHE A 36 -7.95 40.44 24.92
C PHE A 36 -6.76 41.27 24.48
N ALA A 37 -6.87 42.60 24.48
CA ALA A 37 -5.79 43.49 24.08
C ALA A 37 -4.53 43.28 24.94
N SER A 38 -4.68 43.30 26.27
CA SER A 38 -3.58 43.12 27.21
C SER A 38 -2.89 41.76 27.07
N ILE A 39 -3.66 40.67 26.98
CA ILE A 39 -3.12 39.31 26.81
C ILE A 39 -2.38 39.18 25.47
N THR A 40 -2.96 39.73 24.40
CA THR A 40 -2.38 39.60 23.06
C THR A 40 -1.09 40.43 22.92
N GLU A 41 -1.10 41.68 23.44
CA GLU A 41 0.11 42.51 23.46
C GLU A 41 1.24 41.88 24.31
N SER A 42 0.90 41.32 25.47
CA SER A 42 1.83 40.58 26.32
C SER A 42 2.47 39.40 25.57
N LYS A 43 1.66 38.62 24.83
CA LYS A 43 2.17 37.51 24.01
C LYS A 43 3.09 38.00 22.88
N MET A 44 2.76 39.13 22.25
CA MET A 44 3.60 39.74 21.21
C MET A 44 4.92 40.25 21.79
N ILE A 45 4.90 40.84 22.99
CA ILE A 45 6.10 41.33 23.68
C ILE A 45 7.02 40.19 24.07
N THR A 46 6.45 39.09 24.57
CA THR A 46 7.22 37.93 25.05
C THR A 46 7.60 36.95 23.94
N GLY A 47 7.29 37.23 22.65
CA GLY A 47 7.56 36.33 21.52
C GLY A 47 6.71 35.06 21.54
N ARG A 48 5.66 35.02 22.32
CA ARG A 48 4.74 33.85 22.44
C ARG A 48 3.47 33.99 21.59
N TYR A 49 3.38 35.07 20.82
CA TYR A 49 2.25 35.27 19.93
C TYR A 49 2.32 34.30 18.75
N ILE A 50 1.25 33.58 18.52
CA ILE A 50 1.07 32.70 17.37
C ILE A 50 -0.07 33.26 16.53
N ASP A 51 0.20 33.59 15.26
CA ASP A 51 -0.85 33.99 14.34
C ASP A 51 -1.64 32.77 13.91
N THR A 52 -2.94 32.81 14.17
CA THR A 52 -3.88 31.74 13.83
C THR A 52 -4.91 32.17 12.78
N ASN A 53 -4.76 33.35 12.20
CA ASN A 53 -5.74 33.91 11.26
C ASN A 53 -5.92 33.00 10.04
N GLU A 54 -4.82 32.49 9.50
CA GLU A 54 -4.89 31.55 8.38
C GLU A 54 -5.60 30.28 8.78
N ALA A 55 -5.22 29.63 9.87
CA ALA A 55 -5.85 28.40 10.36
C ALA A 55 -7.35 28.58 10.70
N LYS A 56 -7.74 29.80 11.11
CA LYS A 56 -9.14 30.17 11.46
C LYS A 56 -10.03 30.27 10.23
N ASN A 57 -9.47 30.63 9.08
CA ASN A 57 -10.20 30.85 7.83
C ASN A 57 -10.01 29.71 6.82
N PHE A 58 -9.01 28.86 7.02
CA PHE A 58 -8.67 27.78 6.09
C PHE A 58 -9.55 26.55 6.36
N LEU A 59 -10.41 26.19 5.40
CA LEU A 59 -11.25 25.01 5.51
C LEU A 59 -10.43 23.73 5.35
N PHE A 60 -10.84 22.70 6.04
CA PHE A 60 -10.19 21.40 5.93
C PHE A 60 -10.39 20.78 4.54
N SER A 61 -11.53 21.04 3.86
CA SER A 61 -11.71 20.70 2.44
C SER A 61 -10.62 21.29 1.57
N ASP A 62 -10.30 22.57 1.75
CA ASP A 62 -9.28 23.25 0.94
C ASP A 62 -7.88 22.70 1.23
N ALA A 63 -7.65 22.31 2.50
CA ALA A 63 -6.42 21.61 2.88
C ALA A 63 -6.29 20.24 2.20
N LEU A 64 -7.40 19.48 2.07
CA LEU A 64 -7.41 18.20 1.34
C LEU A 64 -7.10 18.40 -0.14
N ASP A 65 -7.67 19.45 -0.76
CA ASP A 65 -7.48 19.75 -2.19
C ASP A 65 -6.05 20.19 -2.49
N ARG A 66 -5.51 21.11 -1.69
CA ARG A 66 -4.13 21.56 -1.80
C ARG A 66 -3.15 20.40 -1.62
N PHE A 67 -3.37 19.56 -0.62
CA PHE A 67 -2.54 18.39 -0.37
C PHE A 67 -2.58 17.38 -1.53
N GLU A 68 -3.76 17.15 -2.11
CA GLU A 68 -3.91 16.27 -3.29
C GLU A 68 -3.11 16.80 -4.47
N GLN A 69 -3.19 18.11 -4.73
CA GLN A 69 -2.51 18.74 -5.85
C GLN A 69 -0.99 18.68 -5.68
N GLU A 70 -0.46 19.07 -4.52
CA GLU A 70 0.99 19.01 -4.23
C GLU A 70 1.55 17.58 -4.35
N GLU A 71 0.82 16.57 -3.86
CA GLU A 71 1.22 15.16 -3.98
C GLU A 71 1.16 14.64 -5.43
N ALA A 72 0.23 15.16 -6.23
CA ALA A 72 0.14 14.83 -7.65
C ALA A 72 1.30 15.47 -8.43
N ASP A 73 1.60 16.74 -8.19
CA ASP A 73 2.70 17.48 -8.81
C ASP A 73 4.07 16.92 -8.44
N ALA A 74 4.20 16.41 -7.21
CA ALA A 74 5.38 15.66 -6.76
C ALA A 74 5.51 14.26 -7.40
N GLY A 75 4.62 13.86 -8.29
CA GLY A 75 4.68 12.57 -9.00
C GLY A 75 4.46 11.35 -8.10
N ARG A 76 3.64 11.46 -7.07
CA ARG A 76 3.38 10.35 -6.14
C ARG A 76 2.84 9.12 -6.87
N LYS A 77 3.61 8.03 -6.86
CA LYS A 77 3.23 6.75 -7.51
C LYS A 77 1.90 6.16 -7.02
N SER A 78 1.50 6.45 -5.78
CA SER A 78 0.25 5.97 -5.17
C SER A 78 -0.86 7.03 -5.13
N ILE A 79 -0.85 8.00 -6.06
CA ILE A 79 -1.81 9.11 -6.09
C ILE A 79 -3.27 8.62 -6.19
N ARG A 80 -3.54 7.57 -6.97
CA ARG A 80 -4.90 6.98 -7.07
C ARG A 80 -5.44 6.50 -5.71
N GLN A 81 -4.58 5.89 -4.90
CA GLN A 81 -4.96 5.44 -3.56
C GLN A 81 -5.17 6.63 -2.63
N LEU A 82 -4.31 7.64 -2.70
CA LEU A 82 -4.47 8.88 -1.94
C LEU A 82 -5.80 9.55 -2.27
N ARG A 83 -6.12 9.74 -3.56
CA ARG A 83 -7.40 10.30 -4.01
C ARG A 83 -8.61 9.57 -3.43
N SER A 84 -8.57 8.24 -3.40
CA SER A 84 -9.63 7.43 -2.81
C SER A 84 -9.81 7.72 -1.31
N GLN A 85 -8.71 7.88 -0.56
CA GLN A 85 -8.75 8.18 0.87
C GLN A 85 -9.25 9.63 1.13
N LEU A 86 -8.74 10.60 0.35
CA LEU A 86 -9.17 12.00 0.47
C LEU A 86 -10.65 12.16 0.12
N LYS A 87 -11.14 11.45 -0.91
CA LYS A 87 -12.58 11.42 -1.24
C LYS A 87 -13.43 11.02 -0.04
N MET A 88 -13.01 10.02 0.73
CA MET A 88 -13.75 9.61 1.92
C MET A 88 -13.72 10.68 3.03
N LEU A 89 -12.61 11.38 3.20
CA LEU A 89 -12.50 12.48 4.17
C LEU A 89 -13.38 13.68 3.78
N ARG A 90 -13.46 14.03 2.48
CA ARG A 90 -14.35 15.09 1.97
C ARG A 90 -15.82 14.85 2.28
N LEU A 91 -16.24 13.60 2.45
CA LEU A 91 -17.61 13.24 2.81
C LEU A 91 -17.89 13.32 4.32
N THR A 92 -16.92 13.71 5.12
CA THR A 92 -17.08 13.84 6.58
C THR A 92 -17.37 15.27 7.01
N ASN A 93 -17.95 15.43 8.18
CA ASN A 93 -18.17 16.77 8.77
C ASN A 93 -16.86 17.53 8.99
N LEU A 94 -15.71 16.84 9.07
CA LEU A 94 -14.40 17.48 9.19
C LEU A 94 -14.11 18.41 8.01
N ALA A 95 -14.56 18.06 6.81
CA ALA A 95 -14.30 18.85 5.60
C ALA A 95 -14.89 20.27 5.68
N GLN A 96 -15.98 20.45 6.42
CA GLN A 96 -16.66 21.74 6.60
C GLN A 96 -16.10 22.56 7.77
N MET A 97 -15.19 22.01 8.55
CA MET A 97 -14.56 22.71 9.67
C MET A 97 -13.31 23.45 9.20
N THR A 98 -13.01 24.57 9.86
CA THR A 98 -11.69 25.19 9.67
C THR A 98 -10.61 24.35 10.38
N VAL A 99 -9.40 24.38 9.88
CA VAL A 99 -8.28 23.59 10.40
C VAL A 99 -8.03 23.89 11.89
N LEU A 100 -8.21 25.15 12.31
CA LEU A 100 -8.08 25.57 13.71
C LEU A 100 -9.15 24.93 14.62
N ASN A 101 -10.35 24.70 14.08
CA ASN A 101 -11.49 24.21 14.87
C ASN A 101 -11.55 22.69 14.99
N ILE A 102 -10.77 21.96 14.21
CA ILE A 102 -10.66 20.50 14.35
C ILE A 102 -9.90 20.17 15.64
N LYS A 103 -10.60 19.60 16.61
CA LYS A 103 -10.05 19.20 17.90
C LYS A 103 -9.88 17.68 17.97
N PRO A 104 -9.07 17.16 18.89
CA PRO A 104 -8.92 15.70 19.08
C PRO A 104 -10.26 14.98 19.25
N LYS A 105 -11.26 15.59 19.88
CA LYS A 105 -12.61 15.02 20.05
C LYS A 105 -13.29 14.72 18.71
N ASP A 106 -13.13 15.60 17.71
CA ASP A 106 -13.77 15.45 16.39
C ASP A 106 -13.12 14.31 15.61
N LEU A 107 -11.80 14.20 15.72
CA LEU A 107 -11.00 13.11 15.12
C LEU A 107 -11.26 11.77 15.82
N ILE A 108 -11.52 11.77 17.14
CA ILE A 108 -11.95 10.57 17.89
C ILE A 108 -13.35 10.16 17.45
N ALA A 109 -14.26 11.11 17.24
CA ALA A 109 -15.61 10.83 16.73
C ALA A 109 -15.53 10.20 15.32
N TYR A 110 -14.71 10.77 14.42
CA TYR A 110 -14.41 10.17 13.11
C TYR A 110 -13.85 8.75 13.25
N LYS A 111 -12.83 8.54 14.09
CA LYS A 111 -12.27 7.22 14.38
C LYS A 111 -13.35 6.22 14.78
N ASN A 112 -14.17 6.57 15.78
CA ASN A 112 -15.16 5.66 16.33
C ASN A 112 -16.25 5.27 15.32
N LYS A 113 -16.60 6.18 14.42
CA LYS A 113 -17.48 5.87 13.28
C LYS A 113 -16.76 4.97 12.28
N ARG A 114 -15.55 5.34 11.87
CA ARG A 114 -14.81 4.68 10.79
C ARG A 114 -14.43 3.24 11.09
N ILE A 115 -14.05 2.92 12.32
CA ILE A 115 -13.70 1.53 12.73
C ILE A 115 -14.91 0.57 12.74
N LYS A 116 -16.16 1.09 12.70
CA LYS A 116 -17.37 0.27 12.52
C LYS A 116 -17.61 -0.07 11.04
N GLU A 117 -17.10 0.75 10.12
CA GLU A 117 -17.31 0.63 8.68
C GLU A 117 -16.20 -0.18 8.00
N VAL A 118 -14.98 -0.13 8.54
CA VAL A 118 -13.80 -0.74 7.92
C VAL A 118 -12.94 -1.50 8.92
N LYS A 119 -12.09 -2.41 8.42
CA LYS A 119 -11.09 -3.10 9.25
C LYS A 119 -10.15 -2.10 9.91
N VAL A 120 -9.68 -2.41 11.12
CA VAL A 120 -8.74 -1.59 11.89
C VAL A 120 -7.48 -1.24 11.07
N THR A 121 -6.97 -2.17 10.28
CA THR A 121 -5.84 -1.96 9.37
C THR A 121 -6.11 -0.92 8.28
N SER A 122 -7.36 -0.80 7.82
CA SER A 122 -7.78 0.26 6.88
C SER A 122 -7.85 1.61 7.58
N TYR A 123 -8.40 1.67 8.79
CA TYR A 123 -8.38 2.88 9.60
C TYR A 123 -6.94 3.35 9.92
N HIS A 124 -6.00 2.44 10.11
CA HIS A 124 -4.58 2.83 10.31
C HIS A 124 -4.03 3.65 9.14
N LYS A 125 -4.49 3.40 7.92
CA LYS A 125 -4.11 4.20 6.74
C LYS A 125 -4.71 5.60 6.82
N ASP A 126 -5.98 5.70 7.22
CA ASP A 126 -6.67 6.98 7.41
C ASP A 126 -6.01 7.78 8.55
N HIS A 127 -5.67 7.12 9.67
CA HIS A 127 -4.97 7.75 10.79
C HIS A 127 -3.60 8.30 10.38
N ASN A 128 -2.81 7.53 9.63
CA ASN A 128 -1.50 7.96 9.17
C ASN A 128 -1.61 9.12 8.15
N LEU A 129 -2.62 9.08 7.29
CA LEU A 129 -2.88 10.16 6.34
C LEU A 129 -3.25 11.46 7.06
N LEU A 130 -4.19 11.42 8.00
CA LEU A 130 -4.58 12.59 8.79
C LEU A 130 -3.40 13.15 9.60
N HIS A 131 -2.62 12.28 10.24
CA HIS A 131 -1.43 12.70 10.96
C HIS A 131 -0.43 13.42 10.04
N ARG A 132 -0.17 12.88 8.85
CA ARG A 132 0.72 13.48 7.85
C ARG A 132 0.16 14.80 7.33
N LEU A 133 -1.13 14.88 7.01
CA LEU A 133 -1.76 16.09 6.52
C LEU A 133 -1.61 17.24 7.53
N PHE A 134 -1.89 17.00 8.83
CA PHE A 134 -1.68 18.01 9.86
C PHE A 134 -0.20 18.38 10.03
N GLN A 135 0.74 17.46 9.78
CA GLN A 135 2.17 17.81 9.76
C GLN A 135 2.50 18.73 8.59
N VAL A 136 2.01 18.44 7.39
CA VAL A 136 2.20 19.30 6.20
C VAL A 136 1.59 20.68 6.43
N ILE A 137 0.36 20.76 6.95
CA ILE A 137 -0.29 22.03 7.31
C ILE A 137 0.60 22.88 8.22
N MET A 138 1.17 22.25 9.24
CA MET A 138 1.94 22.98 10.26
C MET A 138 3.37 23.31 9.81
N ILE A 139 4.04 22.41 9.11
CA ILE A 139 5.46 22.53 8.78
C ILE A 139 5.63 23.10 7.38
N ASP A 140 5.07 22.45 6.36
CA ASP A 140 5.34 22.79 4.97
C ASP A 140 4.56 24.06 4.56
N TRP A 141 3.33 24.23 5.06
CA TRP A 141 2.51 25.41 4.80
C TRP A 141 2.65 26.49 5.88
N ALA A 142 3.40 26.23 6.95
CA ALA A 142 3.62 27.14 8.08
C ALA A 142 2.32 27.66 8.74
N ILE A 143 1.21 26.92 8.65
CA ILE A 143 -0.06 27.28 9.25
C ILE A 143 -0.04 26.85 10.73
N HIS A 144 -0.03 27.81 11.63
CA HIS A 144 0.17 27.56 13.05
C HIS A 144 -1.10 27.06 13.75
N LEU A 145 -0.98 25.91 14.40
CA LEU A 145 -1.99 25.35 15.31
C LEU A 145 -1.48 25.45 16.75
N PRO A 146 -2.18 26.20 17.64
CA PRO A 146 -1.70 26.47 19.01
C PRO A 146 -1.48 25.21 19.87
N LEU A 147 -2.27 24.15 19.62
CA LEU A 147 -2.20 22.88 20.32
C LEU A 147 -1.34 21.84 19.57
N GLY A 148 -0.68 22.24 18.49
CA GLY A 148 0.07 21.35 17.63
C GLY A 148 -0.84 20.38 16.84
N ASN A 149 -0.25 19.30 16.33
CA ASN A 149 -0.98 18.31 15.53
C ASN A 149 -2.04 17.56 16.39
N PRO A 150 -3.34 17.74 16.11
CA PRO A 150 -4.40 17.14 16.94
C PRO A 150 -4.43 15.61 16.87
N MET A 151 -3.87 15.02 15.81
CA MET A 151 -3.79 13.55 15.67
C MET A 151 -2.84 12.89 16.68
N LYS A 152 -1.92 13.65 17.30
CA LYS A 152 -1.05 13.11 18.37
C LYS A 152 -1.82 12.65 19.60
N LEU A 153 -2.98 13.25 19.84
CA LEU A 153 -3.86 12.92 20.96
C LEU A 153 -4.96 11.90 20.60
N VAL A 154 -4.98 11.40 19.37
CA VAL A 154 -5.93 10.38 18.92
C VAL A 154 -5.30 8.99 19.04
N PRO A 155 -5.76 8.14 19.97
CA PRO A 155 -5.16 6.82 20.15
C PRO A 155 -5.42 5.94 18.93
N LYS A 156 -4.34 5.30 18.45
CA LYS A 156 -4.40 4.34 17.35
C LYS A 156 -4.91 2.99 17.90
N PRO A 157 -6.02 2.45 17.38
CA PRO A 157 -6.54 1.17 17.86
C PRO A 157 -5.54 0.04 17.58
N LYS A 158 -5.43 -0.90 18.51
CA LYS A 158 -4.58 -2.09 18.30
C LYS A 158 -5.25 -3.00 17.25
N SER A 159 -4.51 -3.43 16.23
CA SER A 159 -4.96 -4.53 15.37
C SER A 159 -4.71 -5.84 16.09
N LYS A 160 -5.67 -6.76 16.01
CA LYS A 160 -5.43 -8.13 16.50
C LYS A 160 -4.38 -8.78 15.61
N VAL A 161 -3.37 -9.40 16.20
CA VAL A 161 -2.28 -10.09 15.48
C VAL A 161 -2.81 -11.27 14.65
N SER A 162 -4.04 -11.76 14.97
CA SER A 162 -4.70 -12.88 14.32
C SER A 162 -5.22 -12.60 12.89
N ASP A 163 -5.05 -11.40 12.34
CA ASP A 163 -5.52 -11.09 10.96
C ASP A 163 -4.54 -11.53 9.85
N ALA A 164 -3.47 -12.23 10.20
CA ALA A 164 -2.56 -12.81 9.22
C ALA A 164 -3.24 -14.00 8.54
N ARG A 165 -3.47 -13.90 7.22
CA ARG A 165 -4.04 -15.01 6.44
C ARG A 165 -3.10 -16.21 6.44
N GLU A 166 -3.67 -17.40 6.63
CA GLU A 166 -2.94 -18.67 6.61
C GLU A 166 -3.52 -19.64 5.57
N ARG A 167 -4.39 -19.14 4.67
CA ARG A 167 -5.02 -19.92 3.61
C ARG A 167 -3.97 -20.44 2.64
N ARG A 168 -3.91 -21.74 2.48
CA ARG A 168 -3.10 -22.49 1.51
C ARG A 168 -4.02 -23.18 0.50
N LEU A 169 -3.44 -23.68 -0.59
CA LEU A 169 -4.18 -24.55 -1.53
C LEU A 169 -4.50 -25.89 -0.84
N GLU A 170 -5.71 -26.40 -1.05
CA GLU A 170 -6.20 -27.62 -0.44
C GLU A 170 -6.59 -28.63 -1.53
N GLY A 171 -6.28 -29.90 -1.29
CA GLY A 171 -6.64 -31.00 -2.18
C GLY A 171 -6.22 -30.74 -3.64
N ASN A 172 -7.19 -30.72 -4.55
CA ASN A 172 -6.98 -30.52 -5.99
C ASN A 172 -7.24 -29.09 -6.49
N GLU A 173 -7.33 -28.11 -5.59
CA GLU A 173 -7.62 -26.71 -5.96
C GLU A 173 -6.63 -26.14 -6.99
N GLU A 174 -5.35 -26.48 -6.89
CA GLU A 174 -4.32 -26.05 -7.86
C GLU A 174 -4.63 -26.57 -9.26
N GLU A 175 -4.92 -27.86 -9.37
CA GLU A 175 -5.21 -28.51 -10.66
C GLU A 175 -6.46 -27.93 -11.31
N LEU A 176 -7.56 -27.80 -10.53
CA LEU A 176 -8.82 -27.23 -11.00
C LEU A 176 -8.63 -25.78 -11.45
N LEU A 177 -7.91 -24.98 -10.67
CA LEU A 177 -7.63 -23.59 -11.00
C LEU A 177 -6.80 -23.43 -12.27
N LEU A 178 -5.71 -24.19 -12.41
CA LEU A 178 -4.85 -24.13 -13.60
C LEU A 178 -5.57 -24.66 -14.84
N LYS A 179 -6.37 -25.73 -14.71
CA LYS A 179 -7.19 -26.28 -15.80
C LYS A 179 -8.21 -25.27 -16.32
N ASP A 180 -8.89 -24.56 -15.41
CA ASP A 180 -9.83 -23.50 -15.77
C ASP A 180 -9.14 -22.29 -16.42
N LEU A 181 -8.02 -21.83 -15.83
CA LEU A 181 -7.26 -20.70 -16.35
C LEU A 181 -6.63 -20.96 -17.71
N ASN A 182 -6.14 -22.17 -17.97
CA ASN A 182 -5.62 -22.55 -19.29
C ASN A 182 -6.67 -22.42 -20.39
N LYS A 183 -7.96 -22.65 -20.07
CA LYS A 183 -9.06 -22.48 -21.02
C LYS A 183 -9.55 -21.03 -21.13
N THR A 184 -9.53 -20.27 -20.05
CA THR A 184 -10.22 -18.97 -19.96
C THR A 184 -9.28 -17.77 -19.98
N SER A 185 -8.02 -17.94 -19.56
CA SER A 185 -7.02 -16.88 -19.48
C SER A 185 -5.61 -17.46 -19.35
N TYR A 186 -5.07 -17.96 -20.44
CA TYR A 186 -3.76 -18.63 -20.50
C TYR A 186 -2.64 -17.80 -19.86
N GLU A 187 -2.61 -16.48 -20.13
CA GLU A 187 -1.63 -15.58 -19.50
C GLU A 187 -1.74 -15.60 -17.96
N THR A 188 -2.97 -15.64 -17.43
CA THR A 188 -3.18 -15.74 -15.98
C THR A 188 -2.73 -17.10 -15.44
N ALA A 189 -2.88 -18.19 -16.20
CA ALA A 189 -2.39 -19.51 -15.79
C ALA A 189 -0.86 -19.49 -15.60
N ILE A 190 -0.12 -18.90 -16.54
CA ILE A 190 1.33 -18.77 -16.44
C ILE A 190 1.74 -17.89 -15.25
N VAL A 191 1.04 -16.77 -15.01
CA VAL A 191 1.31 -15.90 -13.86
C VAL A 191 1.06 -16.62 -12.53
N VAL A 192 0.02 -17.48 -12.47
CA VAL A 192 -0.27 -18.31 -11.29
C VAL A 192 0.82 -19.36 -11.08
N MET A 193 1.25 -20.02 -12.14
CA MET A 193 2.34 -21.01 -12.07
C MET A 193 3.63 -20.36 -11.56
N LEU A 194 4.02 -19.21 -12.10
CA LEU A 194 5.20 -18.48 -11.64
C LEU A 194 5.05 -18.03 -10.16
N ALA A 195 3.85 -17.62 -9.74
CA ALA A 195 3.62 -17.25 -8.37
C ALA A 195 3.80 -18.43 -7.40
N LEU A 196 3.35 -19.62 -7.78
CA LEU A 196 3.47 -20.86 -7.00
C LEU A 196 4.90 -21.39 -6.93
N GLU A 197 5.65 -21.29 -8.02
CA GLU A 197 7.01 -21.82 -8.09
C GLU A 197 8.07 -20.89 -7.49
N THR A 198 7.85 -19.57 -7.57
CA THR A 198 8.86 -18.58 -7.16
C THR A 198 8.50 -17.76 -5.92
N GLY A 199 7.24 -17.77 -5.51
CA GLY A 199 6.76 -16.90 -4.44
C GLY A 199 6.91 -15.40 -4.72
N MET A 200 7.11 -14.99 -5.97
CA MET A 200 7.23 -13.59 -6.37
C MET A 200 5.95 -12.79 -6.06
N ARG A 201 6.11 -11.49 -5.85
CA ARG A 201 4.95 -10.61 -5.76
C ARG A 201 4.30 -10.45 -7.13
N ARG A 202 2.95 -10.37 -7.18
CA ARG A 202 2.21 -10.14 -8.43
C ARG A 202 2.81 -9.01 -9.28
N GLY A 203 3.13 -7.88 -8.66
CA GLY A 203 3.72 -6.74 -9.37
C GLY A 203 5.14 -7.02 -9.90
N GLU A 204 5.91 -7.88 -9.28
CA GLU A 204 7.22 -8.31 -9.77
C GLU A 204 7.05 -9.21 -11.01
N ILE A 205 6.13 -10.19 -10.95
CA ILE A 205 5.83 -11.07 -12.09
C ILE A 205 5.35 -10.25 -13.29
N MET A 206 4.41 -9.32 -13.08
CA MET A 206 3.84 -8.51 -14.17
C MET A 206 4.83 -7.51 -14.79
N ASN A 207 5.95 -7.24 -14.13
CA ASN A 207 7.02 -6.36 -14.64
C ASN A 207 8.20 -7.13 -15.26
N ILE A 208 8.08 -8.44 -15.45
CA ILE A 208 9.10 -9.22 -16.12
C ILE A 208 9.18 -8.80 -17.59
N LYS A 209 10.40 -8.52 -18.05
CA LYS A 209 10.72 -8.28 -19.46
C LYS A 209 11.53 -9.44 -20.02
N LEU A 210 11.49 -9.66 -21.33
CA LEU A 210 12.24 -10.73 -21.99
C LEU A 210 13.75 -10.68 -21.66
N LYS A 211 14.34 -9.48 -21.58
CA LYS A 211 15.75 -9.27 -21.19
C LYS A 211 16.09 -9.68 -19.76
N HIS A 212 15.10 -9.94 -18.90
CA HIS A 212 15.33 -10.39 -17.53
C HIS A 212 15.46 -11.90 -17.43
N ILE A 213 15.28 -12.63 -18.53
CA ILE A 213 15.23 -14.09 -18.56
C ILE A 213 16.53 -14.61 -19.19
N ASP A 214 17.31 -15.34 -18.40
CA ASP A 214 18.46 -16.10 -18.89
C ASP A 214 18.04 -17.57 -19.09
N THR A 215 17.76 -17.93 -20.34
CA THR A 215 17.31 -19.28 -20.67
C THR A 215 18.42 -20.32 -20.56
N LYS A 216 19.70 -19.94 -20.65
CA LYS A 216 20.83 -20.85 -20.50
C LYS A 216 21.06 -21.21 -19.02
N LYS A 217 20.90 -20.24 -18.13
CA LYS A 217 21.07 -20.45 -16.69
C LYS A 217 19.76 -20.83 -16.01
N GLN A 218 18.63 -20.87 -16.72
CA GLN A 218 17.29 -21.08 -16.17
C GLN A 218 17.01 -20.16 -14.98
N GLN A 219 17.29 -18.86 -15.13
CA GLN A 219 17.11 -17.89 -14.07
C GLN A 219 16.40 -16.62 -14.55
N LEU A 220 15.79 -15.94 -13.60
CA LEU A 220 15.06 -14.70 -13.79
C LEU A 220 15.68 -13.59 -12.94
N SER A 221 16.22 -12.57 -13.58
CA SER A 221 16.78 -11.39 -12.90
C SER A 221 15.70 -10.38 -12.57
N ILE A 222 15.49 -10.13 -11.29
CA ILE A 222 14.57 -9.10 -10.80
C ILE A 222 15.38 -7.84 -10.51
N PRO A 223 15.16 -6.75 -11.29
CA PRO A 223 15.84 -5.48 -11.03
C PRO A 223 15.37 -4.86 -9.73
N THR A 224 16.06 -3.82 -9.27
CA THR A 224 15.67 -3.07 -8.08
C THR A 224 14.21 -2.64 -8.15
N THR A 225 13.43 -3.05 -7.17
CA THR A 225 12.03 -2.65 -7.01
C THR A 225 11.88 -1.65 -5.88
N LYS A 226 10.75 -0.93 -5.82
CA LYS A 226 10.45 0.02 -4.73
C LYS A 226 10.68 -0.58 -3.32
N THR A 227 10.55 -1.89 -3.19
CA THR A 227 10.57 -2.60 -1.91
C THR A 227 11.63 -3.71 -1.85
N GLY A 228 12.47 -3.90 -2.88
CA GLY A 228 13.40 -5.04 -2.95
C GLY A 228 14.78 -4.64 -3.46
N ARG A 229 15.81 -5.42 -3.08
CA ARG A 229 17.12 -5.43 -3.73
C ARG A 229 17.03 -6.21 -5.03
N PRO A 230 17.93 -5.96 -6.03
CA PRO A 230 18.07 -6.82 -7.19
C PRO A 230 18.36 -8.24 -6.71
N ARG A 231 17.83 -9.22 -7.42
CA ARG A 231 18.07 -10.63 -7.12
C ARG A 231 17.83 -11.50 -8.36
N ASP A 232 18.54 -12.59 -8.42
CA ASP A 232 18.34 -13.62 -9.42
C ASP A 232 17.55 -14.78 -8.78
N ILE A 233 16.50 -15.21 -9.45
CA ILE A 233 15.61 -16.28 -9.01
C ILE A 233 15.87 -17.48 -9.89
N PRO A 234 16.33 -18.62 -9.36
CA PRO A 234 16.39 -19.86 -10.11
C PRO A 234 14.97 -20.30 -10.46
N LEU A 235 14.76 -20.75 -11.68
CA LEU A 235 13.49 -21.28 -12.14
C LEU A 235 13.50 -22.80 -12.02
N SER A 236 12.51 -23.33 -11.31
CA SER A 236 12.23 -24.78 -11.38
C SER A 236 11.87 -25.17 -12.80
N GLU A 237 11.96 -26.45 -13.12
CA GLU A 237 11.61 -26.96 -14.44
C GLU A 237 10.21 -26.50 -14.87
N LYS A 238 9.21 -26.59 -13.98
CA LYS A 238 7.84 -26.10 -14.22
C LYS A 238 7.77 -24.61 -14.49
N ALA A 239 8.50 -23.80 -13.71
CA ALA A 239 8.52 -22.34 -13.89
C ALA A 239 9.21 -21.98 -15.20
N PHE A 240 10.30 -22.64 -15.53
CA PHE A 240 11.04 -22.43 -16.76
C PHE A 240 10.19 -22.79 -17.99
N GLU A 241 9.55 -23.96 -17.98
CA GLU A 241 8.63 -24.39 -19.03
C GLU A 241 7.49 -23.38 -19.24
N ALA A 242 6.89 -22.88 -18.17
CA ALA A 242 5.84 -21.85 -18.24
C ALA A 242 6.33 -20.56 -18.92
N VAL A 243 7.56 -20.12 -18.59
CA VAL A 243 8.20 -18.95 -19.21
C VAL A 243 8.48 -19.20 -20.68
N VAL A 244 9.04 -20.34 -21.04
CA VAL A 244 9.35 -20.72 -22.46
C VAL A 244 8.06 -20.77 -23.27
N LYS A 245 7.01 -21.43 -22.77
CA LYS A 245 5.68 -21.47 -23.42
C LYS A 245 5.17 -20.06 -23.68
N ARG A 246 5.34 -19.15 -22.73
CA ARG A 246 4.91 -17.74 -22.90
C ARG A 246 5.75 -17.01 -23.95
N ILE A 247 7.06 -17.22 -24.00
CA ILE A 247 7.96 -16.63 -25.01
C ILE A 247 7.56 -17.12 -26.41
N ILE A 248 7.31 -18.42 -26.57
CA ILE A 248 6.86 -19.01 -27.83
C ILE A 248 5.53 -18.38 -28.27
N PHE A 249 4.58 -18.24 -27.35
CA PHE A 249 3.30 -17.59 -27.64
C PHE A 249 3.48 -16.14 -28.11
N ILE A 250 4.37 -15.37 -27.45
CA ILE A 250 4.66 -13.98 -27.85
C ILE A 250 5.27 -13.92 -29.27
N ARG A 251 6.18 -14.84 -29.58
CA ARG A 251 6.91 -14.85 -30.87
C ARG A 251 6.09 -15.38 -32.01
N HIS A 252 5.34 -16.43 -31.79
CA HIS A 252 4.72 -17.21 -32.85
C HIS A 252 3.19 -17.19 -32.85
N GLY A 253 2.55 -16.69 -31.77
CA GLY A 253 1.09 -16.66 -31.65
C GLY A 253 0.44 -18.01 -31.33
N HIS A 254 1.23 -19.05 -31.05
CA HIS A 254 0.73 -20.39 -30.75
C HIS A 254 0.79 -20.70 -29.26
N VAL A 255 -0.26 -21.34 -28.73
CA VAL A 255 -0.28 -21.86 -27.37
C VAL A 255 0.36 -23.26 -27.39
N VAL A 256 1.45 -23.42 -26.63
CA VAL A 256 2.13 -24.70 -26.48
C VAL A 256 1.41 -25.55 -25.43
N ILE A 257 0.95 -26.77 -25.82
CA ILE A 257 0.30 -27.69 -24.91
C ILE A 257 1.33 -28.55 -24.17
N GLU A 258 2.31 -29.08 -24.89
CA GLU A 258 3.29 -30.04 -24.35
C GLU A 258 4.65 -29.81 -24.98
N THR A 259 5.71 -29.98 -24.18
CA THR A 259 7.11 -30.01 -24.66
C THR A 259 7.72 -31.33 -24.19
N LYS A 260 8.08 -32.20 -25.12
CA LYS A 260 8.87 -33.43 -24.87
C LYS A 260 10.18 -33.34 -25.64
N GLY A 261 11.25 -32.95 -24.95
CA GLY A 261 12.54 -32.66 -25.60
C GLY A 261 12.38 -31.56 -26.65
N ASP A 262 12.83 -31.81 -27.87
CA ASP A 262 12.74 -30.87 -28.99
C ASP A 262 11.35 -30.86 -29.69
N ASN A 263 10.45 -31.74 -29.30
CA ASN A 263 9.09 -31.83 -29.87
C ASN A 263 8.13 -30.91 -29.12
N ILE A 264 7.63 -29.89 -29.81
CA ILE A 264 6.66 -28.92 -29.27
C ILE A 264 5.32 -29.17 -29.95
N THR A 265 4.29 -29.47 -29.14
CA THR A 265 2.91 -29.60 -29.59
C THR A 265 2.17 -28.29 -29.43
N TYR A 266 1.60 -27.78 -30.51
CA TYR A 266 0.87 -26.49 -30.53
C TYR A 266 -0.66 -26.72 -30.52
N LEU A 267 -1.38 -25.80 -29.89
CA LEU A 267 -2.82 -25.65 -30.10
C LEU A 267 -3.06 -24.79 -31.32
N ASP A 268 -3.75 -25.32 -32.32
CA ASP A 268 -4.08 -24.64 -33.59
C ASP A 268 -5.15 -23.53 -33.48
N ASN A 269 -5.47 -23.11 -32.28
CA ASN A 269 -6.40 -22.01 -32.12
C ASN A 269 -5.67 -20.66 -32.21
N PHE A 270 -5.93 -19.96 -33.31
CA PHE A 270 -5.53 -18.56 -33.52
C PHE A 270 -6.07 -17.68 -32.38
N VAL A 271 -5.28 -17.49 -31.34
CA VAL A 271 -5.53 -16.42 -30.37
C VAL A 271 -4.88 -15.16 -30.94
N THR A 272 -5.66 -14.11 -31.16
CA THR A 272 -5.12 -12.80 -31.58
C THR A 272 -3.95 -12.41 -30.70
N ARG A 273 -2.82 -12.16 -31.34
CA ARG A 273 -1.57 -11.76 -30.67
C ARG A 273 -1.82 -10.46 -29.89
N PRO A 274 -1.70 -10.43 -28.56
CA PRO A 274 -1.85 -9.17 -27.83
C PRO A 274 -0.72 -8.22 -28.21
N GLU A 275 -1.05 -6.94 -28.43
CA GLU A 275 -0.02 -5.90 -28.57
C GLU A 275 0.81 -5.85 -27.28
N MET A 276 2.07 -6.20 -27.38
CA MET A 276 3.01 -6.19 -26.25
C MET A 276 3.62 -4.80 -26.14
N LYS A 277 3.43 -4.17 -24.99
CA LYS A 277 4.18 -2.93 -24.65
C LYS A 277 5.60 -3.33 -24.26
N ASP A 278 6.59 -2.79 -24.94
CA ASP A 278 8.03 -2.89 -24.58
C ASP A 278 8.44 -4.28 -24.13
N ASP A 279 9.06 -5.13 -24.82
CA ASP A 279 9.67 -6.41 -24.36
C ASP A 279 9.06 -7.09 -23.10
N SER A 280 7.85 -6.71 -22.71
CA SER A 280 7.17 -7.25 -21.53
C SER A 280 6.77 -8.70 -21.75
N LEU A 281 6.93 -9.55 -20.73
CA LEU A 281 6.49 -10.95 -20.80
C LEU A 281 4.95 -11.07 -20.75
N PHE A 282 4.28 -10.11 -20.12
CA PHE A 282 2.84 -10.12 -19.90
C PHE A 282 2.18 -8.84 -20.44
N SER A 283 0.97 -9.00 -21.00
CA SER A 283 0.18 -7.92 -21.60
C SER A 283 -0.86 -7.33 -20.64
N TYR A 284 -1.34 -8.11 -19.68
CA TYR A 284 -2.39 -7.71 -18.76
C TYR A 284 -1.89 -6.80 -17.64
N SER A 285 -2.78 -5.97 -17.11
CA SER A 285 -2.50 -5.23 -15.89
C SER A 285 -2.55 -6.16 -14.65
N PRO A 286 -1.84 -5.83 -13.55
CA PRO A 286 -1.92 -6.60 -12.31
C PRO A 286 -3.36 -6.76 -11.80
N ASP A 287 -4.22 -5.75 -12.00
CA ASP A 287 -5.63 -5.82 -11.58
C ASP A 287 -6.48 -6.74 -12.47
N SER A 288 -6.15 -6.82 -13.76
CA SER A 288 -6.82 -7.74 -14.69
C SER A 288 -6.52 -9.20 -14.33
N ILE A 289 -5.25 -9.50 -14.01
CA ILE A 289 -4.84 -10.82 -13.50
C ILE A 289 -5.61 -11.20 -12.23
N SER A 290 -5.69 -10.29 -11.24
CA SER A 290 -6.44 -10.57 -10.01
C SER A 290 -7.92 -10.82 -10.25
N ARG A 291 -8.53 -10.09 -11.20
CA ARG A 291 -9.94 -10.31 -11.57
C ARG A 291 -10.14 -11.65 -12.29
N ALA A 292 -9.24 -12.00 -13.21
CA ALA A 292 -9.28 -13.29 -13.90
C ALA A 292 -9.12 -14.45 -12.91
N TYR A 293 -8.13 -14.36 -12.02
CA TYR A 293 -7.89 -15.30 -10.95
C TYR A 293 -9.13 -15.47 -10.03
N SER A 294 -9.69 -14.37 -9.53
CA SER A 294 -10.87 -14.40 -8.65
C SER A 294 -12.09 -15.02 -9.34
N ARG A 295 -12.28 -14.75 -10.65
CA ARG A 295 -13.35 -15.38 -11.44
C ARG A 295 -13.13 -16.88 -11.60
N ALA A 296 -11.88 -17.31 -11.81
CA ALA A 296 -11.55 -18.73 -11.91
C ALA A 296 -11.83 -19.46 -10.57
N CYS A 297 -11.38 -18.89 -9.45
CA CYS A 297 -11.71 -19.43 -8.12
C CYS A 297 -13.22 -19.57 -7.93
N LYS A 298 -13.98 -18.54 -8.28
CA LYS A 298 -15.46 -18.58 -8.17
C LYS A 298 -16.09 -19.69 -9.04
N ARG A 299 -15.61 -19.87 -10.30
CA ARG A 299 -16.13 -20.93 -11.20
C ARG A 299 -15.84 -22.34 -10.67
N GLN A 300 -14.70 -22.50 -9.96
CA GLN A 300 -14.29 -23.79 -9.38
C GLN A 300 -14.76 -23.99 -7.94
N GLY A 301 -15.58 -23.08 -7.39
CA GLY A 301 -16.07 -23.19 -6.00
C GLY A 301 -14.97 -22.99 -4.95
N ILE A 302 -13.82 -22.42 -5.31
CA ILE A 302 -12.69 -22.17 -4.40
C ILE A 302 -12.97 -20.91 -3.60
N GLU A 303 -13.21 -21.04 -2.32
CA GLU A 303 -13.54 -19.94 -1.44
C GLU A 303 -12.31 -19.39 -0.71
N ASN A 304 -12.40 -18.11 -0.36
CA ASN A 304 -11.41 -17.43 0.49
C ASN A 304 -9.95 -17.51 0.01
N LEU A 305 -9.71 -17.76 -1.28
CA LEU A 305 -8.38 -17.80 -1.85
C LEU A 305 -8.11 -16.52 -2.66
N THR A 306 -7.04 -15.79 -2.31
CA THR A 306 -6.59 -14.58 -3.04
C THR A 306 -5.30 -14.86 -3.78
N PHE A 307 -4.99 -14.06 -4.81
CA PHE A 307 -3.72 -14.19 -5.53
C PHE A 307 -2.49 -14.08 -4.62
N HIS A 308 -2.57 -13.32 -3.52
CA HIS A 308 -1.44 -13.18 -2.58
C HIS A 308 -1.21 -14.46 -1.76
N ASP A 309 -2.24 -15.28 -1.58
CA ASP A 309 -2.13 -16.54 -0.84
C ASP A 309 -1.26 -17.56 -1.62
N LEU A 310 -1.14 -17.42 -2.95
CA LEU A 310 -0.19 -18.21 -3.76
C LEU A 310 1.27 -17.98 -3.35
N ARG A 311 1.61 -16.76 -2.94
CA ARG A 311 2.94 -16.49 -2.40
C ARG A 311 3.15 -17.13 -1.02
N HIS A 312 2.10 -17.18 -0.19
CA HIS A 312 2.15 -17.91 1.07
C HIS A 312 2.34 -19.41 0.82
N GLU A 313 1.60 -19.96 -0.13
CA GLU A 313 1.73 -21.35 -0.57
C GLU A 313 3.16 -21.66 -1.04
N ALA A 314 3.68 -20.87 -2.00
CA ALA A 314 5.03 -21.03 -2.52
C ALA A 314 6.10 -20.95 -1.42
N THR A 315 5.96 -19.98 -0.51
CA THR A 315 6.91 -19.82 0.62
C THR A 315 6.90 -21.05 1.52
N SER A 316 5.72 -21.61 1.81
CA SER A 316 5.59 -22.85 2.61
C SER A 316 6.23 -24.05 1.90
N ARG A 317 5.97 -24.21 0.58
CA ARG A 317 6.55 -25.30 -0.24
C ARG A 317 8.07 -25.24 -0.28
N LEU A 318 8.65 -24.06 -0.42
CA LEU A 318 10.12 -23.91 -0.42
C LEU A 318 10.74 -24.41 0.90
N PHE A 319 10.11 -24.13 2.05
CA PHE A 319 10.54 -24.71 3.33
C PHE A 319 10.29 -26.22 3.42
N GLU A 320 9.18 -26.70 2.87
CA GLU A 320 8.85 -28.14 2.80
C GLU A 320 9.85 -28.90 1.91
N TYR A 321 10.40 -28.26 0.86
CA TYR A 321 11.50 -28.79 0.04
C TYR A 321 12.87 -28.77 0.74
N GLY A 322 12.94 -28.22 1.95
CA GLY A 322 14.14 -28.23 2.78
C GLY A 322 15.08 -27.02 2.60
N LEU A 323 14.66 -25.99 1.83
CA LEU A 323 15.44 -24.77 1.70
C LEU A 323 15.53 -24.04 3.04
N ASP A 324 16.67 -23.42 3.27
CA ASP A 324 16.87 -22.62 4.47
C ASP A 324 16.21 -21.22 4.38
N ILE A 325 16.17 -20.51 5.52
CA ILE A 325 15.48 -19.21 5.59
C ILE A 325 16.14 -18.14 4.71
N MET A 326 17.45 -18.24 4.46
CA MET A 326 18.18 -17.29 3.62
C MET A 326 17.90 -17.56 2.14
N GLU A 327 17.88 -18.82 1.72
CA GLU A 327 17.52 -19.26 0.37
C GLU A 327 16.06 -18.84 0.06
N VAL A 328 15.12 -19.17 0.95
CA VAL A 328 13.71 -18.76 0.80
C VAL A 328 13.57 -17.24 0.77
N SER A 329 14.30 -16.52 1.62
CA SER A 329 14.30 -15.05 1.63
C SER A 329 14.83 -14.48 0.32
N HIS A 330 15.89 -15.08 -0.26
CA HIS A 330 16.47 -14.67 -1.53
C HIS A 330 15.47 -14.86 -2.68
N ILE A 331 14.90 -16.06 -2.83
CA ILE A 331 13.94 -16.38 -3.89
C ILE A 331 12.71 -15.47 -3.79
N THR A 332 12.07 -15.43 -2.63
CA THR A 332 10.81 -14.71 -2.43
C THR A 332 10.99 -13.19 -2.28
N GLY A 333 12.18 -12.73 -1.91
CA GLY A 333 12.48 -11.31 -1.67
C GLY A 333 11.83 -10.76 -0.38
N HIS A 334 11.81 -11.52 0.70
CA HIS A 334 11.44 -11.04 2.03
C HIS A 334 12.61 -10.29 2.65
N LYS A 335 12.41 -9.00 3.00
CA LYS A 335 13.44 -8.18 3.66
C LYS A 335 13.57 -8.46 5.15
N ASP A 336 12.44 -8.72 5.80
CA ASP A 336 12.38 -9.01 7.23
C ASP A 336 12.15 -10.51 7.41
N LEU A 337 13.18 -11.18 7.91
CA LEU A 337 13.15 -12.63 8.20
C LEU A 337 12.10 -13.00 9.26
N LYS A 338 11.66 -12.05 10.09
CA LYS A 338 10.55 -12.27 11.04
C LYS A 338 9.27 -12.66 10.32
N MET A 339 9.07 -12.18 9.09
CA MET A 339 7.91 -12.57 8.28
C MET A 339 7.96 -14.03 7.84
N LEU A 340 9.14 -14.64 7.78
CA LEU A 340 9.33 -16.04 7.40
C LEU A 340 9.20 -17.00 8.59
N LYS A 341 9.36 -16.55 9.83
CA LYS A 341 9.26 -17.39 11.03
C LYS A 341 7.96 -18.21 11.11
N ARG A 342 6.87 -17.65 10.58
CA ARG A 342 5.56 -18.34 10.55
C ARG A 342 5.53 -19.60 9.66
N TYR A 343 6.49 -19.76 8.75
CA TYR A 343 6.60 -20.91 7.85
C TYR A 343 7.66 -21.92 8.32
N THR A 344 8.52 -21.54 9.25
CA THR A 344 9.55 -22.41 9.79
C THR A 344 8.97 -23.26 10.92
N HIS A 345 8.14 -24.24 10.59
CA HIS A 345 7.71 -25.25 11.55
C HIS A 345 8.84 -26.26 11.77
N LEU A 346 9.84 -25.87 12.55
CA LEU A 346 10.98 -26.71 12.93
C LEU A 346 10.50 -27.83 13.86
N LYS A 347 10.11 -28.99 13.28
CA LYS A 347 9.86 -30.20 14.07
C LYS A 347 11.21 -30.80 14.45
N PRO A 348 11.46 -31.14 15.74
CA PRO A 348 12.73 -31.72 16.18
C PRO A 348 13.15 -32.96 15.36
N ILE A 349 12.17 -33.78 14.95
CA ILE A 349 12.44 -34.96 14.12
C ILE A 349 13.03 -34.61 12.74
N ASN A 350 12.58 -33.53 12.12
CA ASN A 350 13.09 -33.09 10.82
C ASN A 350 14.54 -32.60 10.95
N ILE A 351 14.86 -31.93 12.07
CA ILE A 351 16.22 -31.48 12.36
C ILE A 351 17.13 -32.71 12.59
N ALA A 352 16.68 -33.68 13.36
CA ALA A 352 17.43 -34.92 13.60
C ALA A 352 17.70 -35.68 12.28
N ASN A 353 16.69 -35.83 11.43
CA ASN A 353 16.83 -36.48 10.12
C ASN A 353 17.82 -35.72 9.23
N LYS A 354 17.78 -34.39 9.23
CA LYS A 354 18.74 -33.57 8.47
C LYS A 354 20.18 -33.73 8.98
N ILE A 355 20.38 -33.79 10.30
CA ILE A 355 21.69 -34.06 10.90
C ILE A 355 22.22 -35.44 10.49
N ASN A 356 21.37 -36.47 10.50
CA ASN A 356 21.73 -37.83 10.14
C ASN A 356 22.11 -37.92 8.67
N SER A 357 21.31 -37.33 7.75
CA SER A 357 21.59 -37.34 6.31
C SER A 357 22.93 -36.68 5.96
N PHE A 358 23.39 -35.68 6.71
CA PHE A 358 24.72 -35.08 6.53
C PHE A 358 25.85 -35.97 7.03
N ARG A 359 25.58 -36.88 7.97
CA ARG A 359 26.59 -37.86 8.48
C ARG A 359 26.74 -39.05 7.54
N ASP A 360 25.62 -39.48 6.93
CA ASP A 360 25.60 -40.64 6.03
C ASP A 360 26.20 -40.33 4.65
N ASN A 361 26.32 -39.02 4.29
CA ASN A 361 26.93 -38.55 3.04
C ASN A 361 28.42 -38.17 3.18
N LYS A 362 29.07 -38.47 4.30
CA LYS A 362 30.50 -38.39 4.53
C LYS A 362 31.14 -39.77 4.57
#